data_7f899cef64d3198be9c03e7165bf1313
#
_entry.id   7f899cef64d3198be9c03e7165bf1313
#
_cell.length_a   1.000
_cell.length_b   1.000
_cell.length_c   1.000
_cell.angle_alpha   90.00
_cell.angle_beta   90.00
_cell.angle_gamma   90.00
#
_symmetry.space_group_name_H-M   'P 1'
#
loop_
_entity.id
_entity.type
_entity.pdbx_description
1 polymer ?
#
loop_
_entity_poly.entity_id
_entity_poly.type
_entity_poly.pdbx_seq_one_letter_code
_entity_poly.pdbx_strand_id
1 'polypeptide(L)'
;MKLTFLGTRGEIEARTRRHRMHSSLLLSYRRARVMIDCGLDWLGKFERLHPDAIVLTHAHPDHAWGLRNGATCPVHAPQKTWRSLQNCHIEDRHLIKERTLIRICGISFELFPVEHSILAPAVGYRVSAGRACIFYGPDLLFIHDRRAALKDVQVYIGDGATLTRSFVRKRGHTLIGHATVRTQLGWCTKEGVPRAVITHCGSEIVTGDEHKLTKKLKALAAERGVKASNDGMKLTLR
;
A
#
# COMPACT_ATOMS: atom_id res chain seq x y z
N MET A 1 -15.87 7.33 -0.40
CA MET A 1 -14.46 7.37 -0.89
C MET A 1 -14.29 6.36 -2.01
N LYS A 2 -13.65 6.76 -3.14
CA LYS A 2 -13.34 5.86 -4.26
C LYS A 2 -11.85 5.56 -4.26
N LEU A 3 -11.50 4.29 -4.40
CA LEU A 3 -10.15 3.77 -4.52
C LEU A 3 -9.93 3.36 -5.98
N THR A 4 -8.80 3.74 -6.57
CA THR A 4 -8.36 3.25 -7.88
C THR A 4 -6.96 2.68 -7.73
N PHE A 5 -6.79 1.39 -7.97
CA PHE A 5 -5.49 0.73 -7.95
C PHE A 5 -4.77 1.08 -9.25
N LEU A 6 -3.88 2.07 -9.18
CA LEU A 6 -3.16 2.59 -10.35
C LEU A 6 -2.10 1.60 -10.83
N GLY A 7 -1.46 0.91 -9.89
CA GLY A 7 -0.51 -0.16 -10.11
C GLY A 7 -0.57 -1.15 -8.96
N THR A 8 -0.23 -2.38 -9.23
CA THR A 8 -0.45 -3.49 -8.28
C THR A 8 0.72 -4.48 -8.21
N ARG A 9 1.80 -4.25 -8.97
CA ARG A 9 2.99 -5.09 -9.01
C ARG A 9 3.97 -4.68 -7.91
N GLY A 10 4.56 -5.66 -7.22
CA GLY A 10 5.72 -5.47 -6.36
C GLY A 10 7.03 -5.34 -7.15
N GLU A 11 8.19 -5.31 -6.46
CA GLU A 11 9.51 -5.23 -7.08
C GLU A 11 9.90 -6.59 -7.66
N ILE A 12 9.33 -6.93 -8.81
CA ILE A 12 9.62 -8.13 -9.58
C ILE A 12 9.74 -7.80 -11.06
N GLU A 13 10.49 -8.58 -11.82
CA GLU A 13 10.66 -8.40 -13.27
C GLU A 13 9.40 -8.73 -14.06
N ALA A 14 8.68 -9.78 -13.67
CA ALA A 14 7.50 -10.25 -14.37
C ALA A 14 6.42 -9.16 -14.44
N ARG A 15 5.90 -8.94 -15.65
CA ARG A 15 4.82 -7.97 -15.93
C ARG A 15 3.76 -8.61 -16.81
N THR A 16 2.52 -8.31 -16.51
CA THR A 16 1.37 -8.71 -17.33
C THR A 16 0.49 -7.48 -17.63
N ARG A 17 -0.48 -7.63 -18.52
CA ARG A 17 -1.45 -6.54 -18.78
C ARG A 17 -2.19 -6.10 -17.51
N ARG A 18 -2.37 -6.99 -16.55
CA ARG A 18 -3.10 -6.76 -15.29
C ARG A 18 -2.23 -6.17 -14.19
N HIS A 19 -0.93 -6.35 -14.26
CA HIS A 19 0.06 -5.96 -13.25
C HIS A 19 1.29 -5.35 -13.94
N ARG A 20 1.11 -4.20 -14.57
CA ARG A 20 2.18 -3.49 -15.31
C ARG A 20 2.96 -2.55 -14.45
N MET A 21 2.25 -1.82 -13.58
CA MET A 21 2.79 -0.70 -12.84
C MET A 21 3.09 -1.12 -11.41
N HIS A 22 4.12 -0.52 -10.82
CA HIS A 22 4.40 -0.63 -9.40
C HIS A 22 3.21 -0.18 -8.55
N SER A 23 3.10 -0.76 -7.36
CA SER A 23 1.98 -0.54 -6.45
C SER A 23 1.74 0.94 -6.17
N SER A 24 0.53 1.38 -6.45
CA SER A 24 0.08 2.73 -6.19
C SER A 24 -1.44 2.77 -6.09
N LEU A 25 -1.95 3.57 -5.16
CA LEU A 25 -3.38 3.73 -4.91
C LEU A 25 -3.80 5.18 -5.03
N LEU A 26 -4.79 5.47 -5.87
CA LEU A 26 -5.42 6.79 -5.93
C LEU A 26 -6.70 6.79 -5.11
N LEU A 27 -6.76 7.66 -4.12
CA LEU A 27 -7.93 7.97 -3.32
C LEU A 27 -8.64 9.15 -3.96
N SER A 28 -9.95 9.03 -4.18
CA SER A 28 -10.79 10.16 -4.60
C SER A 28 -11.92 10.34 -3.61
N TYR A 29 -12.02 11.54 -3.03
CA TYR A 29 -13.09 11.89 -2.10
C TYR A 29 -13.55 13.33 -2.35
N ARG A 30 -14.84 13.52 -2.64
CA ARG A 30 -15.35 14.79 -3.17
C ARG A 30 -14.60 15.17 -4.46
N ARG A 31 -13.87 16.30 -4.47
CA ARG A 31 -13.04 16.74 -5.60
C ARG A 31 -11.56 16.39 -5.43
N ALA A 32 -11.16 15.97 -4.23
CA ALA A 32 -9.76 15.68 -3.91
C ALA A 32 -9.29 14.33 -4.47
N ARG A 33 -8.02 14.30 -4.88
CA ARG A 33 -7.30 13.16 -5.44
C ARG A 33 -5.95 13.02 -4.73
N VAL A 34 -5.81 12.05 -3.86
CA VAL A 34 -4.55 11.78 -3.14
C VAL A 34 -3.98 10.45 -3.62
N MET A 35 -2.74 10.46 -4.08
CA MET A 35 -2.03 9.28 -4.53
C MET A 35 -1.21 8.72 -3.36
N ILE A 36 -1.28 7.43 -3.09
CA ILE A 36 -0.40 6.75 -2.14
C ILE A 36 0.60 5.92 -2.94
N ASP A 37 1.89 6.18 -2.69
CA ASP A 37 3.05 5.65 -3.39
C ASP A 37 3.13 6.04 -4.88
N CYS A 38 4.36 6.30 -5.32
CA CYS A 38 4.70 6.71 -6.68
C CYS A 38 6.02 6.04 -7.07
N GLY A 39 5.98 4.74 -7.39
CA GLY A 39 7.16 3.96 -7.75
C GLY A 39 7.75 4.33 -9.11
N LEU A 40 8.90 3.75 -9.46
CA LEU A 40 9.67 4.06 -10.65
C LEU A 40 8.86 3.98 -11.96
N ASP A 41 7.91 3.07 -12.08
CA ASP A 41 7.07 2.98 -13.27
C ASP A 41 6.20 4.23 -13.52
N TRP A 42 6.03 5.09 -12.50
CA TRP A 42 5.28 6.35 -12.54
C TRP A 42 6.12 7.56 -12.90
N LEU A 43 7.44 7.40 -13.03
CA LEU A 43 8.34 8.50 -13.42
C LEU A 43 7.89 9.12 -14.75
N GLY A 44 7.63 10.44 -14.75
CA GLY A 44 7.13 11.20 -15.91
C GLY A 44 5.70 10.85 -16.35
N LYS A 45 4.91 10.19 -15.48
CA LYS A 45 3.54 9.78 -15.83
C LYS A 45 2.50 10.17 -14.77
N PHE A 46 2.88 10.29 -13.49
CA PHE A 46 1.93 10.56 -12.41
C PHE A 46 1.29 11.95 -12.53
N GLU A 47 1.96 12.90 -13.15
CA GLU A 47 1.47 14.26 -13.39
C GLU A 47 0.15 14.25 -14.18
N ARG A 48 -0.02 13.31 -15.11
CA ARG A 48 -1.25 13.14 -15.92
C ARG A 48 -2.46 12.72 -15.09
N LEU A 49 -2.20 12.26 -13.86
CA LEU A 49 -3.26 11.91 -12.92
C LEU A 49 -3.74 13.14 -12.14
N HIS A 50 -3.03 14.27 -12.21
CA HIS A 50 -3.31 15.49 -11.46
C HIS A 50 -3.62 15.21 -9.98
N PRO A 51 -2.72 14.56 -9.21
CA PRO A 51 -2.93 14.38 -7.78
C PRO A 51 -2.81 15.72 -7.07
N ASP A 52 -3.70 15.98 -6.11
CA ASP A 52 -3.62 17.16 -5.24
C ASP A 52 -2.55 16.99 -4.14
N ALA A 53 -2.17 15.75 -3.84
CA ALA A 53 -1.08 15.40 -2.93
C ALA A 53 -0.63 13.95 -3.16
N ILE A 54 0.61 13.66 -2.77
CA ILE A 54 1.18 12.31 -2.73
C ILE A 54 1.55 11.95 -1.29
N VAL A 55 1.26 10.72 -0.87
CA VAL A 55 1.61 10.17 0.45
C VAL A 55 2.49 8.95 0.21
N LEU A 56 3.66 8.87 0.86
CA LEU A 56 4.58 7.74 0.68
C LEU A 56 4.58 6.82 1.89
N THR A 57 4.57 5.51 1.65
CA THR A 57 4.73 4.50 2.69
C THR A 57 6.20 4.33 3.09
N HIS A 58 7.10 4.28 2.12
CA HIS A 58 8.55 4.16 2.33
C HIS A 58 9.33 4.51 1.04
N ALA A 59 10.67 4.39 1.09
CA ALA A 59 11.56 4.90 0.05
C ALA A 59 12.10 3.86 -0.94
N HIS A 60 11.55 2.64 -0.99
CA HIS A 60 11.96 1.69 -2.02
C HIS A 60 11.65 2.21 -3.43
N PRO A 61 12.43 1.80 -4.46
CA PRO A 61 12.28 2.29 -5.82
C PRO A 61 10.87 2.11 -6.38
N ASP A 62 10.22 1.00 -6.10
CA ASP A 62 8.87 0.67 -6.53
C ASP A 62 7.76 1.42 -5.79
N HIS A 63 8.10 2.21 -4.75
CA HIS A 63 7.16 3.05 -3.98
C HIS A 63 7.43 4.56 -4.09
N ALA A 64 8.67 5.00 -4.34
CA ALA A 64 9.00 6.43 -4.26
C ALA A 64 9.77 6.99 -5.45
N TRP A 65 10.44 6.18 -6.30
CA TRP A 65 11.35 6.69 -7.33
C TRP A 65 10.66 7.29 -8.55
N GLY A 66 9.35 7.24 -8.63
CA GLY A 66 8.59 8.08 -9.56
C GLY A 66 8.79 9.57 -9.29
N LEU A 67 9.19 9.95 -8.06
CA LEU A 67 9.41 11.32 -7.62
C LEU A 67 10.86 11.78 -7.66
N ARG A 68 11.79 11.00 -8.20
CA ARG A 68 13.22 11.34 -8.17
C ARG A 68 13.55 12.62 -8.96
N ASN A 69 12.74 12.99 -9.93
CA ASN A 69 12.89 14.24 -10.71
C ASN A 69 12.03 15.38 -10.15
N GLY A 70 11.40 15.20 -8.98
CA GLY A 70 10.53 16.19 -8.35
C GLY A 70 9.06 15.75 -8.29
N ALA A 71 8.23 16.64 -7.75
CA ALA A 71 6.80 16.49 -7.68
C ALA A 71 6.10 17.81 -7.98
N THR A 72 4.94 17.77 -8.63
CA THR A 72 4.12 18.94 -9.00
C THR A 72 3.04 19.26 -7.96
N CYS A 73 3.05 18.56 -6.84
CA CYS A 73 2.10 18.72 -5.74
C CYS A 73 2.78 18.39 -4.39
N PRO A 74 2.18 18.77 -3.25
CA PRO A 74 2.69 18.44 -1.92
C PRO A 74 2.94 16.93 -1.75
N VAL A 75 4.08 16.58 -1.16
CA VAL A 75 4.44 15.19 -0.84
C VAL A 75 4.55 15.02 0.67
N HIS A 76 3.83 14.04 1.18
CA HIS A 76 3.79 13.71 2.60
C HIS A 76 4.49 12.38 2.85
N ALA A 77 5.43 12.34 3.80
CA ALA A 77 6.16 11.10 4.10
C ALA A 77 6.66 11.06 5.55
N PRO A 78 6.97 9.85 6.08
CA PRO A 78 7.66 9.71 7.36
C PRO A 78 9.09 10.27 7.30
N GLN A 79 9.63 10.64 8.46
CA GLN A 79 11.00 11.17 8.59
C GLN A 79 12.07 10.25 7.97
N LYS A 80 11.94 8.93 8.14
CA LYS A 80 12.90 7.97 7.61
C LYS A 80 12.86 7.93 6.07
N THR A 81 11.67 8.02 5.49
CA THR A 81 11.49 8.13 4.03
C THR A 81 12.12 9.40 3.48
N TRP A 82 11.93 10.54 4.15
CA TRP A 82 12.55 11.81 3.76
C TRP A 82 14.08 11.78 3.76
N ARG A 83 14.69 11.11 4.76
CA ARG A 83 16.15 10.92 4.80
C ARG A 83 16.66 10.15 3.60
N SER A 84 15.93 9.16 3.12
CA SER A 84 16.31 8.38 1.93
C SER A 84 16.05 9.12 0.61
N LEU A 85 15.15 10.10 0.60
CA LEU A 85 14.82 10.92 -0.58
C LEU A 85 15.45 12.32 -0.56
N GLN A 86 16.52 12.52 0.23
CA GLN A 86 17.17 13.83 0.35
C GLN A 86 17.68 14.40 -1.00
N ASN A 87 18.06 13.53 -1.92
CA ASN A 87 18.56 13.89 -3.26
C ASN A 87 17.45 14.05 -4.32
N CYS A 88 16.18 13.85 -3.96
CA CYS A 88 15.06 14.10 -4.86
C CYS A 88 14.66 15.58 -4.81
N HIS A 89 14.42 16.20 -5.96
CA HIS A 89 14.04 17.63 -6.06
C HIS A 89 12.55 17.84 -5.75
N ILE A 90 12.11 17.45 -4.54
CA ILE A 90 10.75 17.65 -4.06
C ILE A 90 10.75 18.94 -3.23
N GLU A 91 10.09 19.98 -3.71
CA GLU A 91 10.07 21.30 -3.05
C GLU A 91 9.11 21.35 -1.86
N ASP A 92 7.88 20.88 -2.05
CA ASP A 92 6.82 20.92 -1.03
C ASP A 92 6.75 19.61 -0.22
N ARG A 93 7.57 19.55 0.86
CA ARG A 93 7.76 18.38 1.72
C ARG A 93 7.01 18.51 3.02
N HIS A 94 6.16 17.53 3.34
CA HIS A 94 5.41 17.45 4.59
C HIS A 94 5.76 16.21 5.40
N LEU A 95 6.03 16.39 6.69
CA LEU A 95 6.33 15.29 7.60
C LEU A 95 5.03 14.68 8.16
N ILE A 96 4.91 13.36 8.08
CA ILE A 96 3.90 12.60 8.82
C ILE A 96 4.55 11.95 10.04
N LYS A 97 4.02 12.25 11.24
CA LYS A 97 4.47 11.63 12.49
C LYS A 97 3.64 10.39 12.80
N GLU A 98 4.29 9.41 13.43
CA GLU A 98 3.64 8.18 13.89
C GLU A 98 2.45 8.48 14.80
N ARG A 99 1.37 7.73 14.66
CA ARG A 99 0.16 7.78 15.48
C ARG A 99 -0.49 9.18 15.57
N THR A 100 -0.12 10.06 14.66
CA THR A 100 -0.74 11.39 14.55
C THR A 100 -1.73 11.38 13.39
N LEU A 101 -2.97 11.74 13.71
CA LEU A 101 -4.01 11.92 12.69
C LEU A 101 -3.77 13.24 11.96
N ILE A 102 -3.54 13.17 10.66
CA ILE A 102 -3.41 14.36 9.80
C ILE A 102 -4.52 14.36 8.75
N ARG A 103 -4.83 15.55 8.22
CA ARG A 103 -5.83 15.69 7.17
C ARG A 103 -5.20 16.27 5.91
N ILE A 104 -5.26 15.51 4.81
CA ILE A 104 -4.71 15.87 3.50
C ILE A 104 -5.88 15.93 2.52
N CYS A 105 -6.15 17.11 1.96
CA CYS A 105 -7.24 17.32 0.99
C CYS A 105 -8.60 16.74 1.45
N GLY A 106 -8.91 16.84 2.76
CA GLY A 106 -10.16 16.34 3.33
C GLY A 106 -10.20 14.84 3.65
N ILE A 107 -9.13 14.09 3.39
CA ILE A 107 -8.94 12.68 3.72
C ILE A 107 -8.03 12.61 4.95
N SER A 108 -8.39 11.82 5.94
CA SER A 108 -7.62 11.64 7.17
C SER A 108 -6.68 10.45 7.06
N PHE A 109 -5.43 10.63 7.49
CA PHE A 109 -4.38 9.62 7.50
C PHE A 109 -3.82 9.48 8.91
N GLU A 110 -3.67 8.25 9.39
CA GLU A 110 -2.94 7.90 10.60
C GLU A 110 -1.88 6.85 10.24
N LEU A 111 -0.62 7.17 10.54
CA LEU A 111 0.53 6.34 10.24
C LEU A 111 0.74 5.29 11.34
N PHE A 112 0.93 4.04 10.92
CA PHE A 112 1.32 2.92 11.79
C PHE A 112 2.65 2.32 11.32
N PRO A 113 3.65 2.20 12.21
CA PRO A 113 4.90 1.50 11.88
C PRO A 113 4.64 0.04 11.50
N VAL A 114 5.36 -0.44 10.49
CA VAL A 114 5.35 -1.85 10.09
C VAL A 114 6.78 -2.37 9.99
N GLU A 115 6.95 -3.66 10.24
CA GLU A 115 8.20 -4.34 9.91
C GLU A 115 8.20 -4.68 8.42
N HIS A 116 9.28 -4.38 7.74
CA HIS A 116 9.50 -4.73 6.34
C HIS A 116 10.98 -4.74 5.98
N SER A 117 11.65 -3.59 6.06
CA SER A 117 13.05 -3.40 5.64
C SER A 117 13.81 -2.50 6.62
N ILE A 118 15.07 -2.81 6.86
CA ILE A 118 15.98 -1.95 7.66
C ILE A 118 16.41 -0.72 6.85
N LEU A 119 16.66 -0.90 5.54
CA LEU A 119 17.19 0.15 4.67
C LEU A 119 16.12 1.16 4.27
N ALA A 120 14.88 0.71 4.15
CA ALA A 120 13.72 1.55 3.85
C ALA A 120 12.57 1.21 4.80
N PRO A 121 12.61 1.67 6.06
CA PRO A 121 11.56 1.41 7.03
C PRO A 121 10.21 1.86 6.50
N ALA A 122 9.26 0.92 6.47
CA ALA A 122 7.94 1.13 5.89
C ALA A 122 6.89 1.48 6.95
N VAL A 123 5.79 2.02 6.48
CA VAL A 123 4.60 2.31 7.29
C VAL A 123 3.33 1.85 6.57
N GLY A 124 2.30 1.52 7.36
CA GLY A 124 0.95 1.40 6.88
C GLY A 124 0.13 2.63 7.25
N TYR A 125 -0.93 2.90 6.52
CA TYR A 125 -1.84 4.01 6.79
C TYR A 125 -3.25 3.51 7.06
N ARG A 126 -3.84 3.93 8.20
CA ARG A 126 -5.28 3.94 8.35
C ARG A 126 -5.82 5.22 7.72
N VAL A 127 -6.68 5.06 6.72
CA VAL A 127 -7.19 6.18 5.92
C VAL A 127 -8.69 6.25 6.03
N SER A 128 -9.23 7.42 6.33
CA SER A 128 -10.67 7.62 6.44
C SER A 128 -11.17 8.87 5.73
N ALA A 129 -12.37 8.77 5.16
CA ALA A 129 -13.07 9.91 4.55
C ALA A 129 -14.59 9.67 4.60
N GLY A 130 -15.33 10.57 5.26
CA GLY A 130 -16.73 10.35 5.61
C GLY A 130 -16.85 9.11 6.52
N ARG A 131 -17.69 8.16 6.13
CA ARG A 131 -17.85 6.87 6.85
C ARG A 131 -16.93 5.77 6.37
N ALA A 132 -16.17 6.01 5.30
CA ALA A 132 -15.26 5.03 4.76
C ALA A 132 -13.96 4.99 5.57
N CYS A 133 -13.49 3.78 5.91
CA CYS A 133 -12.22 3.53 6.58
C CYS A 133 -11.51 2.32 5.96
N ILE A 134 -10.24 2.50 5.60
CA ILE A 134 -9.38 1.43 5.07
C ILE A 134 -8.05 1.40 5.85
N PHE A 135 -7.38 0.26 5.80
CA PHE A 135 -5.95 0.16 6.09
C PHE A 135 -5.21 -0.16 4.80
N TYR A 136 -4.13 0.60 4.52
CA TYR A 136 -3.25 0.40 3.37
C TYR A 136 -1.84 0.09 3.86
N GLY A 137 -1.37 -1.13 3.64
CA GLY A 137 -0.02 -1.59 3.94
C GLY A 137 0.43 -2.53 2.83
N PRO A 138 0.94 -1.98 1.71
CA PRO A 138 1.26 -2.78 0.52
C PRO A 138 2.48 -3.65 0.71
N ASP A 139 3.36 -3.30 1.65
CA ASP A 139 4.65 -3.92 1.84
C ASP A 139 4.96 -4.03 3.32
N LEU A 140 4.75 -5.23 3.89
CA LEU A 140 4.87 -5.44 5.32
C LEU A 140 5.05 -6.90 5.73
N LEU A 141 5.77 -7.09 6.83
CA LEU A 141 5.90 -8.36 7.53
C LEU A 141 5.03 -8.41 8.79
N PHE A 142 4.90 -7.27 9.50
CA PHE A 142 4.14 -7.15 10.74
C PHE A 142 3.65 -5.72 10.93
N ILE A 143 2.49 -5.54 11.57
CA ILE A 143 1.91 -4.22 11.90
C ILE A 143 2.05 -4.00 13.40
N HIS A 144 2.81 -2.96 13.80
CA HIS A 144 2.84 -2.53 15.20
C HIS A 144 1.47 -1.95 15.59
N ASP A 145 1.01 -2.29 16.81
CA ASP A 145 -0.32 -1.93 17.29
C ASP A 145 -1.44 -2.26 16.29
N ARG A 146 -1.40 -3.49 15.77
CA ARG A 146 -2.34 -3.99 14.74
C ARG A 146 -3.81 -3.80 15.12
N ARG A 147 -4.16 -3.97 16.41
CA ARG A 147 -5.53 -3.80 16.88
C ARG A 147 -6.02 -2.37 16.64
N ALA A 148 -5.20 -1.37 16.93
CA ALA A 148 -5.54 0.03 16.66
C ALA A 148 -5.53 0.34 15.16
N ALA A 149 -4.55 -0.20 14.41
CA ALA A 149 -4.43 0.00 12.96
C ALA A 149 -5.67 -0.51 12.20
N LEU A 150 -6.22 -1.64 12.62
CA LEU A 150 -7.34 -2.31 11.95
C LEU A 150 -8.72 -2.03 12.59
N LYS A 151 -8.78 -1.21 13.64
CA LYS A 151 -10.03 -0.83 14.29
C LYS A 151 -10.97 -0.13 13.30
N ASP A 152 -12.21 -0.61 13.18
CA ASP A 152 -13.28 -0.08 12.32
C ASP A 152 -12.93 -0.03 10.81
N VAL A 153 -11.92 -0.79 10.40
CA VAL A 153 -11.49 -0.88 8.99
C VAL A 153 -12.50 -1.73 8.20
N GLN A 154 -13.05 -1.15 7.13
CA GLN A 154 -13.99 -1.82 6.22
C GLN A 154 -13.25 -2.66 5.16
N VAL A 155 -12.05 -2.23 4.76
CA VAL A 155 -11.24 -2.92 3.77
C VAL A 155 -9.76 -2.84 4.18
N TYR A 156 -9.15 -3.99 4.35
CA TYR A 156 -7.72 -4.15 4.45
C TYR A 156 -7.11 -4.22 3.05
N ILE A 157 -6.10 -3.41 2.77
CA ILE A 157 -5.34 -3.46 1.50
C ILE A 157 -3.91 -3.84 1.86
N GLY A 158 -3.52 -5.06 1.54
CA GLY A 158 -2.30 -5.66 2.03
C GLY A 158 -1.39 -6.24 0.97
N ASP A 159 -0.27 -6.77 1.44
CA ASP A 159 0.87 -7.26 0.70
C ASP A 159 0.58 -8.59 -0.02
N GLY A 160 0.86 -8.64 -1.30
CA GLY A 160 0.69 -9.79 -2.18
C GLY A 160 2.00 -10.44 -2.65
N ALA A 161 3.12 -10.12 -2.04
CA ALA A 161 4.43 -10.67 -2.43
C ALA A 161 4.44 -12.21 -2.38
N THR A 162 3.69 -12.81 -1.45
CA THR A 162 3.59 -14.27 -1.31
C THR A 162 2.25 -14.71 -0.73
N LEU A 163 1.67 -15.81 -1.27
CA LEU A 163 0.39 -16.31 -0.78
C LEU A 163 0.55 -17.13 0.52
N THR A 164 1.49 -18.06 0.54
CA THR A 164 1.65 -19.03 1.65
C THR A 164 3.10 -19.33 2.02
N ARG A 165 4.05 -19.06 1.11
CA ARG A 165 5.48 -19.31 1.34
C ARG A 165 6.06 -18.16 2.17
N SER A 166 6.78 -18.48 3.24
CA SER A 166 7.44 -17.45 4.05
C SER A 166 8.56 -16.75 3.28
N PHE A 167 8.55 -15.41 3.29
CA PHE A 167 9.61 -14.53 2.78
C PHE A 167 10.21 -13.73 3.93
N VAL A 168 10.40 -14.36 5.07
CA VAL A 168 10.98 -13.75 6.27
C VAL A 168 12.47 -14.06 6.30
N ARG A 169 13.26 -13.02 6.55
CA ARG A 169 14.70 -13.10 6.79
C ARG A 169 15.04 -12.43 8.12
N LYS A 170 16.08 -12.89 8.78
CA LYS A 170 16.63 -12.25 9.98
C LYS A 170 17.92 -11.54 9.63
N ARG A 171 18.06 -10.28 10.02
CA ARG A 171 19.29 -9.51 9.89
C ARG A 171 19.61 -8.87 11.25
N GLY A 172 20.63 -9.41 11.93
CA GLY A 172 20.86 -9.07 13.33
C GLY A 172 19.67 -9.52 14.20
N HIS A 173 19.09 -8.59 14.92
CA HIS A 173 17.90 -8.81 15.76
C HIS A 173 16.57 -8.45 15.05
N THR A 174 16.62 -7.94 13.82
CA THR A 174 15.44 -7.46 13.10
C THR A 174 14.96 -8.51 12.09
N LEU A 175 13.65 -8.75 12.06
CA LEU A 175 13.00 -9.51 11.01
C LEU A 175 12.65 -8.58 9.86
N ILE A 176 12.91 -9.03 8.63
CA ILE A 176 12.62 -8.30 7.38
C ILE A 176 11.91 -9.21 6.38
N GLY A 177 11.18 -8.64 5.45
CA GLY A 177 10.48 -9.36 4.40
C GLY A 177 8.99 -9.08 4.37
N HIS A 178 8.20 -10.10 4.01
CA HIS A 178 6.77 -9.98 3.73
C HIS A 178 5.96 -11.02 4.49
N ALA A 179 4.84 -10.59 5.06
CA ALA A 179 3.83 -11.49 5.61
C ALA A 179 3.11 -12.22 4.47
N THR A 180 2.86 -13.51 4.65
CA THR A 180 2.03 -14.24 3.69
C THR A 180 0.60 -13.69 3.66
N VAL A 181 -0.07 -13.76 2.51
CA VAL A 181 -1.50 -13.44 2.41
C VAL A 181 -2.31 -14.22 3.44
N ARG A 182 -1.99 -15.51 3.66
CA ARG A 182 -2.61 -16.32 4.72
C ARG A 182 -2.50 -15.68 6.10
N THR A 183 -1.33 -15.21 6.47
CA THR A 183 -1.08 -14.55 7.77
C THR A 183 -1.90 -13.27 7.89
N GLN A 184 -1.90 -12.45 6.85
CA GLN A 184 -2.64 -11.18 6.81
C GLN A 184 -4.17 -11.39 6.91
N LEU A 185 -4.70 -12.40 6.22
CA LEU A 185 -6.12 -12.78 6.34
C LEU A 185 -6.47 -13.27 7.75
N GLY A 186 -5.54 -13.95 8.42
CA GLY A 186 -5.68 -14.28 9.85
C GLY A 186 -5.77 -13.05 10.74
N TRP A 187 -5.02 -11.99 10.44
CA TRP A 187 -5.17 -10.70 11.15
C TRP A 187 -6.55 -10.07 10.91
N CYS A 188 -7.02 -10.07 9.65
CA CYS A 188 -8.35 -9.57 9.33
C CYS A 188 -9.44 -10.35 10.10
N THR A 189 -9.25 -11.65 10.27
CA THR A 189 -10.15 -12.49 11.09
C THR A 189 -10.17 -12.04 12.55
N LYS A 190 -8.98 -11.92 13.13
CA LYS A 190 -8.82 -11.58 14.55
C LYS A 190 -9.34 -10.18 14.88
N GLU A 191 -9.13 -9.22 13.99
CA GLU A 191 -9.51 -7.81 14.20
C GLU A 191 -10.89 -7.46 13.60
N GLY A 192 -11.64 -8.45 13.07
CA GLY A 192 -13.00 -8.24 12.56
C GLY A 192 -13.11 -7.48 11.23
N VAL A 193 -12.03 -7.41 10.43
CA VAL A 193 -12.06 -6.74 9.13
C VAL A 193 -12.82 -7.58 8.10
N PRO A 194 -13.91 -7.08 7.49
CA PRO A 194 -14.81 -7.91 6.68
C PRO A 194 -14.29 -8.20 5.28
N ARG A 195 -13.40 -7.35 4.73
CA ARG A 195 -12.91 -7.47 3.34
C ARG A 195 -11.41 -7.23 3.25
N ALA A 196 -10.75 -7.96 2.35
CA ALA A 196 -9.36 -7.75 2.03
C ALA A 196 -9.15 -7.62 0.51
N VAL A 197 -8.24 -6.73 0.12
CA VAL A 197 -7.73 -6.60 -1.25
C VAL A 197 -6.22 -6.75 -1.18
N ILE A 198 -5.69 -7.64 -2.00
CA ILE A 198 -4.25 -7.92 -2.04
C ILE A 198 -3.64 -7.14 -3.20
N THR A 199 -2.66 -6.31 -2.89
CA THR A 199 -1.86 -5.50 -3.85
C THR A 199 -0.38 -5.86 -3.71
N HIS A 200 0.53 -5.10 -4.29
CA HIS A 200 1.98 -5.37 -4.24
C HIS A 200 2.28 -6.83 -4.63
N CYS A 201 1.73 -7.23 -5.78
CA CYS A 201 1.66 -8.62 -6.21
C CYS A 201 3.03 -9.15 -6.62
N GLY A 202 3.44 -10.25 -5.99
CA GLY A 202 4.61 -11.03 -6.36
C GLY A 202 4.34 -11.95 -7.56
N SER A 203 5.38 -12.66 -8.01
CA SER A 203 5.34 -13.48 -9.24
C SER A 203 4.21 -14.52 -9.24
N GLU A 204 3.90 -15.14 -8.10
CA GLU A 204 2.81 -16.13 -8.00
C GLU A 204 1.45 -15.54 -8.40
N ILE A 205 1.19 -14.27 -8.08
CA ILE A 205 -0.05 -13.58 -8.46
C ILE A 205 0.05 -13.03 -9.88
N VAL A 206 1.16 -12.38 -10.22
CA VAL A 206 1.34 -11.68 -11.50
C VAL A 206 1.32 -12.63 -12.69
N THR A 207 1.96 -13.80 -12.58
CA THR A 207 2.04 -14.79 -13.67
C THR A 207 1.05 -15.95 -13.52
N GLY A 208 0.31 -15.97 -12.40
CA GLY A 208 -0.62 -17.05 -12.09
C GLY A 208 -1.91 -17.01 -12.93
N ASP A 209 -2.52 -18.18 -13.08
CA ASP A 209 -3.87 -18.32 -13.65
C ASP A 209 -4.90 -17.68 -12.70
N GLU A 210 -5.71 -16.76 -13.25
CA GLU A 210 -6.67 -15.97 -12.46
C GLU A 210 -7.72 -16.83 -11.74
N HIS A 211 -8.22 -17.87 -12.42
CA HIS A 211 -9.26 -18.73 -11.86
C HIS A 211 -8.70 -19.54 -10.67
N LYS A 212 -7.52 -20.14 -10.85
CA LYS A 212 -6.81 -20.87 -9.79
C LYS A 212 -6.45 -19.95 -8.62
N LEU A 213 -5.97 -18.74 -8.92
CA LEU A 213 -5.65 -17.72 -7.91
C LEU A 213 -6.90 -17.33 -7.10
N THR A 214 -8.01 -17.04 -7.78
CA THR A 214 -9.27 -16.69 -7.12
C THR A 214 -9.75 -17.81 -6.20
N LYS A 215 -9.69 -19.07 -6.67
CA LYS A 215 -10.03 -20.25 -5.85
C LYS A 215 -9.13 -20.37 -4.62
N LYS A 216 -7.81 -20.19 -4.81
CA LYS A 216 -6.82 -20.24 -3.73
C LYS A 216 -7.05 -19.13 -2.69
N LEU A 217 -7.29 -17.88 -3.13
CA LEU A 217 -7.59 -16.76 -2.23
C LEU A 217 -8.87 -17.00 -1.44
N LYS A 218 -9.94 -17.46 -2.09
CA LYS A 218 -11.20 -17.81 -1.40
C LYS A 218 -10.98 -18.89 -0.34
N ALA A 219 -10.20 -19.91 -0.63
CA ALA A 219 -9.88 -20.97 0.33
C ALA A 219 -9.05 -20.44 1.54
N LEU A 220 -8.20 -19.45 1.34
CA LEU A 220 -7.42 -18.81 2.42
C LEU A 220 -8.27 -17.85 3.27
N ALA A 221 -9.29 -17.27 2.71
CA ALA A 221 -10.09 -16.21 3.33
C ALA A 221 -11.24 -16.73 4.21
N ALA A 222 -11.51 -18.02 4.19
CA ALA A 222 -12.71 -18.60 4.76
C ALA A 222 -13.99 -17.90 4.19
N GLU A 223 -14.83 -17.32 5.02
CA GLU A 223 -16.08 -16.67 4.59
C GLU A 223 -15.90 -15.18 4.21
N ARG A 224 -14.68 -14.64 4.24
CA ARG A 224 -14.43 -13.21 3.94
C ARG A 224 -14.36 -12.93 2.47
N GLY A 225 -14.76 -11.70 2.10
CA GLY A 225 -14.53 -11.18 0.77
C GLY A 225 -13.03 -10.85 0.56
N VAL A 226 -12.33 -11.68 -0.21
CA VAL A 226 -10.94 -11.43 -0.60
C VAL A 226 -10.78 -11.44 -2.11
N LYS A 227 -9.91 -10.57 -2.64
CA LYS A 227 -9.50 -10.59 -4.05
C LYS A 227 -8.10 -10.01 -4.22
N ALA A 228 -7.40 -10.45 -5.26
CA ALA A 228 -6.23 -9.73 -5.75
C ALA A 228 -6.68 -8.49 -6.52
N SER A 229 -5.94 -7.38 -6.36
CA SER A 229 -6.12 -6.19 -7.18
C SER A 229 -5.49 -6.39 -8.56
N ASN A 230 -5.89 -5.56 -9.50
CA ASN A 230 -5.22 -5.40 -10.79
C ASN A 230 -5.18 -3.92 -11.17
N ASP A 231 -4.30 -3.56 -12.10
CA ASP A 231 -4.16 -2.18 -12.57
C ASP A 231 -5.49 -1.68 -13.14
N GLY A 232 -5.92 -0.52 -12.68
CA GLY A 232 -7.19 0.09 -13.05
C GLY A 232 -8.41 -0.38 -12.24
N MET A 233 -8.28 -1.37 -11.35
CA MET A 233 -9.39 -1.81 -10.49
C MET A 233 -9.90 -0.64 -9.64
N LYS A 234 -11.23 -0.55 -9.51
CA LYS A 234 -11.90 0.49 -8.72
C LYS A 234 -12.75 -0.14 -7.62
N LEU A 235 -12.76 0.50 -6.45
CA LEU A 235 -13.60 0.14 -5.32
C LEU A 235 -14.20 1.42 -4.72
N THR A 236 -15.52 1.44 -4.52
CA THR A 236 -16.21 2.56 -3.89
C THR A 236 -16.70 2.14 -2.51
N LEU A 237 -16.38 2.94 -1.50
CA LEU A 237 -16.84 2.82 -0.11
C LEU A 237 -17.80 3.97 0.19
N ARG A 238 -18.91 3.62 0.81
CA ARG A 238 -19.98 4.57 1.20
C ARG A 238 -19.99 4.80 2.70
#